data_fe8b6f09701315176e437933aaf15d88
#
_entry.id   fe8b6f09701315176e437933aaf15d88
#
_cell.length_a   1.000
_cell.length_b   1.000
_cell.length_c   1.000
_cell.angle_alpha   90.00
_cell.angle_beta   90.00
_cell.angle_gamma   90.00
#
_symmetry.space_group_name_H-M   'P 1'
#
loop_
_entity.id
_entity.type
_entity.pdbx_description
1 polymer ?
#
loop_
_entity_poly.entity_id
_entity_poly.type
_entity_poly.pdbx_seq_one_letter_code
_entity_poly.pdbx_strand_id
1 'polypeptide(L)'
;MNTYYRLVINLPLVVFLLVLGSSTSFGQTNPPYMNSKLPIDQRVDDLVSRMTLEEKISQMQNGAAAIPRLGVPEYEWWNEALHGVARAGTATVFPQAIGLAATFNDKLVYQTADVISTEARAKHHEAVRKNDFGRYKGLTFWSPNINIFRDPRWGRGQETWGEDPFLTGKLGTAFVKGLQGNDPKYLKVSATVKHFAVHSGPEPERHTFDAVASERDLRETYLPAFRITLLDGKATGVMCAYNRFNGLPACASDRLLVDILRGEWQFKGHVVSDCGAIDDIYIRHKFLPTEAEASALAVKKGTDLTCGKEYKSLGEAILKALITENEIDTAVKNLMKIRFQLGMFDPPHMVKYARIAYSANDTPDNHKLSLK
;
A
#
# COMPACT_ATOMS: atom_id res chain seq x y z
N MET A 1 74.61 -29.40 69.38
CA MET A 1 74.62 -30.24 68.20
C MET A 1 73.37 -29.77 67.37
N ASN A 2 73.62 -28.97 66.39
CA ASN A 2 72.55 -28.36 65.57
C ASN A 2 72.53 -28.99 64.19
N THR A 3 71.41 -29.60 63.85
CA THR A 3 71.19 -30.24 62.56
C THR A 3 70.27 -29.33 61.77
N TYR A 4 70.77 -28.69 60.68
CA TYR A 4 70.02 -27.92 59.76
C TYR A 4 69.35 -28.81 58.68
N TYR A 5 68.04 -28.83 58.60
CA TYR A 5 67.31 -29.43 57.50
C TYR A 5 67.14 -28.39 56.38
N ARG A 6 67.67 -28.68 55.21
CA ARG A 6 67.39 -27.89 53.98
C ARG A 6 66.10 -28.36 53.37
N LEU A 7 65.13 -27.43 53.28
CA LEU A 7 63.89 -27.65 52.58
C LEU A 7 64.10 -27.33 51.08
N VAL A 8 63.94 -28.34 50.20
CA VAL A 8 63.96 -28.14 48.74
C VAL A 8 62.54 -27.94 48.31
N ILE A 9 62.23 -26.70 47.86
CA ILE A 9 60.94 -26.34 47.30
C ILE A 9 60.97 -26.61 45.77
N ASN A 10 60.27 -27.68 45.35
CA ASN A 10 59.99 -27.91 43.93
C ASN A 10 58.87 -27.00 43.48
N LEU A 11 59.16 -26.07 42.62
CA LEU A 11 58.19 -25.19 41.96
C LEU A 11 57.73 -25.85 40.63
N PRO A 12 56.44 -26.20 40.42
CA PRO A 12 56.00 -26.66 39.11
C PRO A 12 55.88 -25.48 38.14
N LEU A 13 56.58 -25.62 37.01
CA LEU A 13 56.52 -24.69 35.88
C LEU A 13 55.14 -24.80 35.23
N VAL A 14 54.21 -23.87 35.48
CA VAL A 14 52.94 -23.79 34.81
C VAL A 14 53.16 -23.08 33.47
N VAL A 15 53.18 -23.85 32.38
CA VAL A 15 53.21 -23.34 31.01
C VAL A 15 51.80 -22.85 30.68
N PHE A 16 51.61 -21.52 30.63
CA PHE A 16 50.38 -20.87 30.13
C PHE A 16 50.41 -20.88 28.61
N LEU A 17 49.69 -21.84 27.98
CA LEU A 17 49.40 -21.80 26.54
C LEU A 17 48.40 -20.69 26.29
N LEU A 18 48.87 -19.53 25.82
CA LEU A 18 48.03 -18.48 25.22
C LEU A 18 47.48 -18.99 23.87
N VAL A 19 46.28 -19.55 23.91
CA VAL A 19 45.49 -19.77 22.69
C VAL A 19 45.02 -18.41 22.22
N LEU A 20 45.73 -17.84 21.27
CA LEU A 20 45.25 -16.70 20.48
C LEU A 20 44.04 -17.15 19.62
N GLY A 21 42.88 -17.10 20.23
CA GLY A 21 41.63 -17.22 19.50
C GLY A 21 41.51 -16.07 18.51
N SER A 22 41.85 -16.32 17.24
CA SER A 22 41.53 -15.42 16.15
C SER A 22 40.00 -15.30 16.05
N SER A 23 39.40 -14.34 16.74
CA SER A 23 38.04 -13.95 16.54
C SER A 23 37.96 -13.39 15.10
N THR A 24 37.67 -14.24 14.13
CA THR A 24 37.20 -13.79 12.81
C THR A 24 35.90 -13.07 13.06
N SER A 25 35.98 -11.75 13.21
CA SER A 25 34.83 -10.87 13.10
C SER A 25 34.31 -11.02 11.67
N PHE A 26 33.34 -11.91 11.49
CA PHE A 26 32.50 -11.88 10.28
C PHE A 26 31.82 -10.52 10.32
N GLY A 27 32.37 -9.56 9.56
CA GLY A 27 31.71 -8.31 9.30
C GLY A 27 30.28 -8.64 8.85
N GLN A 28 29.31 -8.27 9.63
CA GLN A 28 27.89 -8.48 9.35
C GLN A 28 27.61 -7.69 8.08
N THR A 29 27.75 -8.32 6.91
CA THR A 29 27.38 -7.71 5.63
C THR A 29 25.88 -7.47 5.71
N ASN A 30 25.49 -6.20 5.59
CA ASN A 30 24.07 -5.82 5.56
C ASN A 30 23.35 -6.72 4.56
N PRO A 31 22.17 -7.26 4.92
CA PRO A 31 21.43 -8.15 4.04
C PRO A 31 21.11 -7.44 2.71
N PRO A 32 20.97 -8.18 1.60
CA PRO A 32 20.73 -7.62 0.27
C PRO A 32 19.59 -6.60 0.21
N TYR A 33 18.48 -6.83 0.95
CA TYR A 33 17.37 -5.89 0.95
C TYR A 33 17.73 -4.49 1.49
N MET A 34 18.74 -4.36 2.34
CA MET A 34 19.24 -3.08 2.85
C MET A 34 20.22 -2.38 1.90
N ASN A 35 20.64 -3.04 0.83
CA ASN A 35 21.56 -2.46 -0.14
C ASN A 35 20.80 -1.61 -1.18
N SER A 36 20.79 -0.28 -1.00
CA SER A 36 20.10 0.67 -1.88
C SER A 36 20.61 0.71 -3.35
N LYS A 37 21.73 0.04 -3.64
CA LYS A 37 22.28 -0.07 -5.00
C LYS A 37 21.67 -1.20 -5.80
N LEU A 38 21.05 -2.19 -5.13
CA LEU A 38 20.38 -3.30 -5.80
C LEU A 38 19.00 -2.89 -6.36
N PRO A 39 18.54 -3.53 -7.43
CA PRO A 39 17.17 -3.36 -7.93
C PRO A 39 16.14 -3.64 -6.85
N ILE A 40 15.04 -2.87 -6.84
CA ILE A 40 13.97 -3.02 -5.83
C ILE A 40 13.43 -4.44 -5.80
N ASP A 41 13.19 -5.07 -6.95
CA ASP A 41 12.62 -6.41 -7.01
C ASP A 41 13.54 -7.46 -6.34
N GLN A 42 14.86 -7.37 -6.50
CA GLN A 42 15.82 -8.24 -5.79
C GLN A 42 15.80 -8.02 -4.28
N ARG A 43 15.66 -6.75 -3.86
CA ARG A 43 15.57 -6.40 -2.43
C ARG A 43 14.28 -6.91 -1.80
N VAL A 44 13.17 -6.81 -2.53
CA VAL A 44 11.87 -7.35 -2.12
C VAL A 44 11.92 -8.86 -1.98
N ASP A 45 12.49 -9.55 -2.97
CA ASP A 45 12.64 -11.01 -2.92
C ASP A 45 13.46 -11.47 -1.73
N ASP A 46 14.59 -10.82 -1.44
CA ASP A 46 15.42 -11.12 -0.29
C ASP A 46 14.70 -10.85 1.04
N LEU A 47 14.00 -9.71 1.16
CA LEU A 47 13.26 -9.38 2.39
C LEU A 47 12.14 -10.38 2.66
N VAL A 48 11.31 -10.69 1.65
CA VAL A 48 10.16 -11.59 1.81
C VAL A 48 10.61 -13.03 2.11
N SER A 49 11.69 -13.49 1.50
CA SER A 49 12.26 -14.82 1.78
C SER A 49 12.73 -15.02 3.24
N ARG A 50 12.93 -13.92 3.98
CA ARG A 50 13.34 -13.92 5.38
C ARG A 50 12.17 -13.86 6.35
N MET A 51 10.95 -13.58 5.89
CA MET A 51 9.75 -13.50 6.73
C MET A 51 9.20 -14.89 7.03
N THR A 52 8.70 -15.08 8.26
CA THR A 52 7.87 -16.25 8.59
C THR A 52 6.47 -16.08 7.97
N LEU A 53 5.69 -17.17 7.92
CA LEU A 53 4.32 -17.12 7.39
C LEU A 53 3.46 -16.10 8.17
N GLU A 54 3.57 -16.10 9.50
CA GLU A 54 2.82 -15.18 10.36
C GLU A 54 3.23 -13.72 10.10
N GLU A 55 4.52 -13.47 9.91
CA GLU A 55 5.02 -12.14 9.54
C GLU A 55 4.49 -11.71 8.18
N LYS A 56 4.48 -12.59 7.18
CA LYS A 56 3.90 -12.33 5.85
C LYS A 56 2.42 -11.96 5.95
N ILE A 57 1.63 -12.75 6.64
CA ILE A 57 0.19 -12.51 6.86
C ILE A 57 -0.03 -11.16 7.59
N SER A 58 0.81 -10.82 8.55
CA SER A 58 0.72 -9.55 9.28
C SER A 58 0.93 -8.31 8.39
N GLN A 59 1.65 -8.45 7.27
CA GLN A 59 1.86 -7.35 6.31
C GLN A 59 0.69 -7.16 5.34
N MET A 60 -0.24 -8.12 5.26
CA MET A 60 -1.36 -8.10 4.32
C MET A 60 -2.64 -7.46 4.89
N GLN A 61 -2.54 -6.76 6.02
CA GLN A 61 -3.62 -6.02 6.66
C GLN A 61 -3.33 -4.53 6.60
N ASN A 62 -4.37 -3.68 6.61
CA ASN A 62 -4.15 -2.22 6.55
C ASN A 62 -3.26 -1.70 7.69
N GLY A 63 -3.36 -2.27 8.89
CA GLY A 63 -2.40 -2.06 9.98
C GLY A 63 -1.34 -3.15 9.98
N ALA A 64 -0.26 -2.96 9.24
CA ALA A 64 0.84 -3.91 9.11
C ALA A 64 1.78 -3.83 10.32
N ALA A 65 1.97 -4.96 11.02
CA ALA A 65 2.79 -5.01 12.22
C ALA A 65 4.29 -4.78 11.92
N ALA A 66 5.04 -4.26 12.89
CA ALA A 66 6.49 -4.22 12.80
C ALA A 66 7.11 -5.63 12.79
N ILE A 67 8.23 -5.77 12.06
CA ILE A 67 9.09 -6.96 12.14
C ILE A 67 10.49 -6.51 12.59
N PRO A 68 10.70 -6.34 13.92
CA PRO A 68 11.94 -5.71 14.44
C PRO A 68 13.22 -6.42 14.01
N ARG A 69 13.22 -7.76 13.94
CA ARG A 69 14.41 -8.54 13.54
C ARG A 69 14.84 -8.29 12.09
N LEU A 70 13.94 -7.77 11.25
CA LEU A 70 14.20 -7.38 9.86
C LEU A 70 14.22 -5.86 9.67
N GLY A 71 14.12 -5.08 10.74
CA GLY A 71 14.07 -3.61 10.64
C GLY A 71 12.88 -3.10 9.82
N VAL A 72 11.79 -3.88 9.71
CA VAL A 72 10.55 -3.46 9.04
C VAL A 72 9.70 -2.71 10.06
N PRO A 73 9.44 -1.39 9.89
CA PRO A 73 8.62 -0.65 10.82
C PRO A 73 7.14 -1.01 10.68
N GLU A 74 6.38 -0.79 11.73
CA GLU A 74 4.92 -0.75 11.67
C GLU A 74 4.46 0.23 10.57
N TYR A 75 3.33 -0.08 9.92
CA TYR A 75 2.85 0.75 8.84
C TYR A 75 1.32 0.69 8.69
N GLU A 76 0.70 1.85 8.57
CA GLU A 76 -0.73 1.94 8.28
C GLU A 76 -0.95 2.32 6.82
N TRP A 77 -1.64 1.43 6.09
CA TRP A 77 -1.93 1.59 4.66
C TRP A 77 -3.11 2.53 4.40
N TRP A 78 -4.01 2.69 5.38
CA TRP A 78 -5.22 3.49 5.21
C TRP A 78 -4.94 4.98 5.40
N ASN A 79 -4.87 5.71 4.30
CA ASN A 79 -4.79 7.17 4.29
C ASN A 79 -5.73 7.71 3.21
N GLU A 80 -6.34 8.87 3.49
CA GLU A 80 -7.35 9.49 2.63
C GLU A 80 -6.91 10.87 2.21
N ALA A 81 -7.08 11.18 0.90
CA ALA A 81 -6.72 12.48 0.34
C ALA A 81 -7.53 12.82 -0.92
N LEU A 82 -8.86 12.70 -0.87
CA LEU A 82 -9.72 12.99 -2.02
C LEU A 82 -9.65 14.46 -2.45
N HIS A 83 -9.56 15.40 -1.48
CA HIS A 83 -9.45 16.83 -1.73
C HIS A 83 -8.65 17.57 -0.65
N GLY A 84 -7.64 16.92 -0.09
CA GLY A 84 -6.78 17.35 1.02
C GLY A 84 -6.47 16.16 1.91
N VAL A 85 -5.36 16.20 2.65
CA VAL A 85 -5.02 15.12 3.59
C VAL A 85 -6.08 15.06 4.69
N ALA A 86 -6.80 13.95 4.76
CA ALA A 86 -7.92 13.79 5.68
C ALA A 86 -7.52 13.09 6.98
N ARG A 87 -8.23 13.42 8.07
CA ARG A 87 -8.20 12.73 9.37
C ARG A 87 -6.81 12.69 10.04
N ALA A 88 -5.91 13.57 9.65
CA ALA A 88 -4.54 13.66 10.18
C ALA A 88 -4.23 15.07 10.74
N GLY A 89 -5.19 15.70 11.41
CA GLY A 89 -5.09 17.09 11.88
C GLY A 89 -5.32 18.11 10.76
N THR A 90 -4.89 19.37 10.97
CA THR A 90 -5.07 20.45 10.01
C THR A 90 -4.31 20.21 8.71
N ALA A 91 -4.94 20.48 7.58
CA ALA A 91 -4.36 20.45 6.24
C ALA A 91 -5.14 21.42 5.34
N THR A 92 -4.58 21.81 4.22
CA THR A 92 -5.29 22.57 3.20
C THR A 92 -6.42 21.74 2.61
N VAL A 93 -7.63 22.27 2.61
CA VAL A 93 -8.83 21.66 2.01
C VAL A 93 -9.11 22.32 0.68
N PHE A 94 -9.22 21.51 -0.35
CA PHE A 94 -9.58 21.93 -1.71
C PHE A 94 -11.06 21.63 -1.99
N PRO A 95 -11.65 22.17 -3.06
CA PRO A 95 -12.98 21.75 -3.50
C PRO A 95 -13.06 20.24 -3.70
N GLN A 96 -14.24 19.67 -3.50
CA GLN A 96 -14.51 18.26 -3.81
C GLN A 96 -14.17 17.93 -5.27
N ALA A 97 -13.87 16.67 -5.57
CA ALA A 97 -13.46 16.24 -6.91
C ALA A 97 -14.43 16.67 -8.01
N ILE A 98 -15.75 16.60 -7.77
CA ILE A 98 -16.77 17.06 -8.72
C ILE A 98 -16.68 18.56 -9.00
N GLY A 99 -16.32 19.37 -8.01
CA GLY A 99 -16.08 20.81 -8.17
C GLY A 99 -14.79 21.09 -8.92
N LEU A 100 -13.71 20.37 -8.62
CA LEU A 100 -12.45 20.45 -9.37
C LEU A 100 -12.66 20.04 -10.83
N ALA A 101 -13.48 19.03 -11.10
CA ALA A 101 -13.77 18.56 -12.45
C ALA A 101 -14.49 19.62 -13.29
N ALA A 102 -15.37 20.41 -12.68
CA ALA A 102 -16.10 21.50 -13.35
C ALA A 102 -15.18 22.60 -13.90
N THR A 103 -13.92 22.65 -13.47
CA THR A 103 -12.91 23.57 -14.02
C THR A 103 -12.37 23.14 -15.38
N PHE A 104 -12.51 21.86 -15.76
CA PHE A 104 -11.89 21.24 -16.95
C PHE A 104 -10.37 21.51 -17.06
N ASN A 105 -9.69 21.70 -15.91
CA ASN A 105 -8.30 22.15 -15.83
C ASN A 105 -7.41 21.08 -15.18
N ASP A 106 -6.82 20.22 -15.97
CA ASP A 106 -5.93 19.13 -15.52
C ASP A 106 -4.66 19.68 -14.85
N LYS A 107 -4.16 20.85 -15.27
CA LYS A 107 -3.01 21.48 -14.64
C LYS A 107 -3.33 21.95 -13.21
N LEU A 108 -4.51 22.49 -12.97
CA LEU A 108 -4.98 22.86 -11.63
C LEU A 108 -5.11 21.62 -10.74
N VAL A 109 -5.71 20.55 -11.28
CA VAL A 109 -5.84 19.27 -10.57
C VAL A 109 -4.47 18.69 -10.20
N TYR A 110 -3.50 18.73 -11.12
CA TYR A 110 -2.13 18.32 -10.83
C TYR A 110 -1.50 19.15 -9.69
N GLN A 111 -1.64 20.48 -9.74
CA GLN A 111 -1.09 21.38 -8.71
C GLN A 111 -1.73 21.12 -7.33
N THR A 112 -3.05 20.92 -7.30
CA THR A 112 -3.78 20.53 -6.10
C THR A 112 -3.21 19.23 -5.49
N ALA A 113 -3.06 18.21 -6.31
CA ALA A 113 -2.53 16.92 -5.86
C ALA A 113 -1.04 16.99 -5.42
N ASP A 114 -0.24 17.85 -6.05
CA ASP A 114 1.15 18.08 -5.64
C ASP A 114 1.24 18.75 -4.26
N VAL A 115 0.36 19.72 -3.96
CA VAL A 115 0.24 20.29 -2.61
C VAL A 115 -0.20 19.24 -1.62
N ILE A 116 -1.25 18.47 -1.92
CA ILE A 116 -1.75 17.39 -1.05
C ILE A 116 -0.63 16.39 -0.70
N SER A 117 0.14 15.96 -1.67
CA SER A 117 1.24 15.00 -1.44
C SER A 117 2.43 15.62 -0.69
N THR A 118 2.66 16.93 -0.83
CA THR A 118 3.65 17.67 -0.03
C THR A 118 3.22 17.69 1.44
N GLU A 119 1.98 18.05 1.72
CA GLU A 119 1.44 18.04 3.08
C GLU A 119 1.41 16.62 3.68
N ALA A 120 1.09 15.61 2.87
CA ALA A 120 1.14 14.22 3.28
C ALA A 120 2.53 13.80 3.76
N ARG A 121 3.58 14.15 3.00
CA ARG A 121 4.97 13.90 3.39
C ARG A 121 5.35 14.67 4.67
N ALA A 122 4.99 15.94 4.76
CA ALA A 122 5.26 16.77 5.93
C ALA A 122 4.67 16.15 7.21
N LYS A 123 3.41 15.70 7.14
CA LYS A 123 2.70 15.03 8.24
C LYS A 123 3.31 13.67 8.59
N HIS A 124 3.63 12.86 7.59
CA HIS A 124 4.26 11.56 7.79
C HIS A 124 5.61 11.69 8.51
N HIS A 125 6.47 12.61 8.08
CA HIS A 125 7.77 12.81 8.72
C HIS A 125 7.64 13.26 10.18
N GLU A 126 6.68 14.12 10.46
CA GLU A 126 6.40 14.55 11.84
C GLU A 126 5.84 13.40 12.70
N ALA A 127 4.98 12.56 12.14
CA ALA A 127 4.45 11.38 12.82
C ALA A 127 5.57 10.37 13.13
N VAL A 128 6.43 10.05 12.15
CA VAL A 128 7.60 9.17 12.33
C VAL A 128 8.55 9.72 13.40
N ARG A 129 8.81 11.06 13.39
CA ARG A 129 9.64 11.72 14.40
C ARG A 129 9.08 11.56 15.83
N LYS A 130 7.74 11.44 15.94
CA LYS A 130 7.02 11.21 17.20
C LYS A 130 6.79 9.73 17.50
N ASN A 131 7.32 8.83 16.69
CA ASN A 131 7.07 7.39 16.75
C ASN A 131 5.57 7.02 16.67
N ASP A 132 4.80 7.79 15.87
CA ASP A 132 3.37 7.59 15.63
C ASP A 132 3.16 6.99 14.23
N PHE A 133 2.89 5.70 14.18
CA PHE A 133 2.62 4.95 12.94
C PHE A 133 1.13 4.60 12.78
N GLY A 134 0.28 5.26 13.53
CA GLY A 134 -1.16 4.99 13.53
C GLY A 134 -1.85 5.36 12.22
N ARG A 135 -3.18 5.14 12.20
CA ARG A 135 -4.04 5.38 11.04
C ARG A 135 -3.94 6.83 10.55
N TYR A 136 -3.94 7.00 9.23
CA TYR A 136 -3.79 8.28 8.52
C TYR A 136 -2.42 8.94 8.63
N LYS A 137 -1.39 8.18 9.00
CA LYS A 137 -0.01 8.67 9.14
C LYS A 137 0.95 8.11 8.08
N GLY A 138 0.47 7.22 7.20
CA GLY A 138 1.25 6.60 6.14
C GLY A 138 1.40 7.47 4.88
N LEU A 139 1.92 6.85 3.82
CA LEU A 139 2.18 7.47 2.52
C LEU A 139 1.46 6.78 1.36
N THR A 140 0.55 5.86 1.66
CA THR A 140 -0.30 5.18 0.69
C THR A 140 -1.70 5.76 0.78
N PHE A 141 -2.14 6.45 -0.26
CA PHE A 141 -3.41 7.17 -0.25
C PHE A 141 -4.43 6.45 -1.13
N TRP A 142 -5.60 6.14 -0.57
CA TRP A 142 -6.70 5.51 -1.27
C TRP A 142 -7.51 6.55 -2.03
N SER A 143 -6.86 7.16 -2.99
CA SER A 143 -7.31 8.27 -3.83
C SER A 143 -6.58 8.22 -5.18
N PRO A 144 -7.22 8.69 -6.27
CA PRO A 144 -8.55 9.27 -6.40
C PRO A 144 -9.67 8.21 -6.55
N ASN A 145 -10.93 8.65 -6.31
CA ASN A 145 -12.10 7.93 -6.79
C ASN A 145 -12.30 8.25 -8.27
N ILE A 146 -12.19 7.25 -9.14
CA ILE A 146 -12.35 7.41 -10.61
C ILE A 146 -13.53 6.60 -11.15
N ASN A 147 -14.48 6.19 -10.28
CA ASN A 147 -15.77 5.75 -10.74
C ASN A 147 -16.52 6.92 -11.42
N ILE A 148 -17.22 6.64 -12.50
CA ILE A 148 -18.12 7.63 -13.10
C ILE A 148 -19.43 7.72 -12.30
N PHE A 149 -20.01 8.91 -12.19
CA PHE A 149 -21.26 9.14 -11.47
C PHE A 149 -22.46 8.75 -12.36
N ARG A 150 -22.93 7.50 -12.26
CA ARG A 150 -24.02 6.96 -13.12
C ARG A 150 -25.38 6.93 -12.45
N ASP A 151 -25.45 6.67 -11.14
CA ASP A 151 -26.71 6.57 -10.41
C ASP A 151 -26.81 7.71 -9.37
N PRO A 152 -27.81 8.61 -9.45
CA PRO A 152 -27.96 9.70 -8.49
C PRO A 152 -28.27 9.24 -7.06
N ARG A 153 -28.66 7.96 -6.87
CA ARG A 153 -28.88 7.38 -5.54
C ARG A 153 -27.57 6.93 -4.86
N TRP A 154 -26.45 6.94 -5.58
CA TRP A 154 -25.15 6.65 -5.01
C TRP A 154 -24.66 7.76 -4.11
N GLY A 155 -24.38 7.47 -2.82
CA GLY A 155 -24.01 8.44 -1.78
C GLY A 155 -22.64 9.10 -1.93
N ARG A 156 -21.83 8.72 -2.95
CA ARG A 156 -20.43 9.16 -3.12
C ARG A 156 -20.19 9.93 -4.42
N GLY A 157 -21.26 10.48 -5.02
CA GLY A 157 -21.17 11.22 -6.27
C GLY A 157 -20.21 12.43 -6.22
N GLN A 158 -20.13 13.13 -5.08
CA GLN A 158 -19.24 14.28 -4.87
C GLN A 158 -17.75 13.93 -4.93
N GLU A 159 -17.39 12.66 -4.70
CA GLU A 159 -16.00 12.18 -4.78
C GLU A 159 -15.55 11.94 -6.22
N THR A 160 -16.47 11.97 -7.19
CA THR A 160 -16.21 11.64 -8.59
C THR A 160 -15.81 12.87 -9.42
N TRP A 161 -15.25 12.61 -10.60
CA TRP A 161 -14.89 13.63 -11.60
C TRP A 161 -16.01 13.83 -12.64
N GLY A 162 -17.24 13.35 -12.38
CA GLY A 162 -18.40 13.46 -13.24
C GLY A 162 -18.80 12.14 -13.90
N GLU A 163 -19.61 12.24 -14.96
CA GLU A 163 -20.20 11.09 -15.67
C GLU A 163 -19.34 10.59 -16.84
N ASP A 164 -18.53 11.48 -17.42
CA ASP A 164 -17.74 11.17 -18.61
C ASP A 164 -16.48 10.38 -18.26
N PRO A 165 -16.28 9.17 -18.83
CA PRO A 165 -15.14 8.33 -18.49
C PRO A 165 -13.81 8.88 -19.01
N PHE A 166 -13.80 9.66 -20.11
CA PHE A 166 -12.59 10.25 -20.65
C PHE A 166 -12.11 11.42 -19.78
N LEU A 167 -13.00 12.35 -19.43
CA LEU A 167 -12.72 13.47 -18.52
C LEU A 167 -12.24 12.94 -17.18
N THR A 168 -12.94 11.95 -16.61
CA THR A 168 -12.55 11.27 -15.35
C THR A 168 -11.14 10.68 -15.47
N GLY A 169 -10.83 9.99 -16.55
CA GLY A 169 -9.50 9.42 -16.78
C GLY A 169 -8.40 10.48 -16.90
N LYS A 170 -8.68 11.60 -17.58
CA LYS A 170 -7.72 12.71 -17.75
C LYS A 170 -7.42 13.41 -16.42
N LEU A 171 -8.46 13.79 -15.69
CA LEU A 171 -8.30 14.47 -14.40
C LEU A 171 -7.74 13.53 -13.33
N GLY A 172 -8.18 12.26 -13.30
CA GLY A 172 -7.61 11.23 -12.46
C GLY A 172 -6.11 11.02 -12.72
N THR A 173 -5.69 11.02 -13.98
CA THR A 173 -4.27 10.97 -14.36
C THR A 173 -3.48 12.16 -13.84
N ALA A 174 -4.00 13.38 -13.96
CA ALA A 174 -3.35 14.57 -13.43
C ALA A 174 -3.23 14.50 -11.90
N PHE A 175 -4.27 14.04 -11.22
CA PHE A 175 -4.28 13.89 -9.77
C PHE A 175 -3.25 12.83 -9.30
N VAL A 176 -3.20 11.66 -9.95
CA VAL A 176 -2.22 10.62 -9.64
C VAL A 176 -0.80 11.11 -9.84
N LYS A 177 -0.50 11.80 -10.95
CA LYS A 177 0.83 12.35 -11.21
C LYS A 177 1.25 13.38 -10.16
N GLY A 178 0.33 14.25 -9.74
CA GLY A 178 0.59 15.21 -8.65
C GLY A 178 0.83 14.51 -7.31
N LEU A 179 0.06 13.47 -6.99
CA LEU A 179 0.28 12.68 -5.79
C LEU A 179 1.63 11.97 -5.79
N GLN A 180 1.96 11.25 -6.85
CA GLN A 180 3.15 10.38 -6.90
C GLN A 180 4.46 11.14 -7.14
N GLY A 181 4.37 12.38 -7.63
CA GLY A 181 5.55 13.20 -7.94
C GLY A 181 6.29 12.73 -9.19
N ASN A 182 7.51 13.24 -9.40
CA ASN A 182 8.27 13.07 -10.64
C ASN A 182 9.69 12.52 -10.43
N ASP A 183 9.98 11.96 -9.26
CA ASP A 183 11.29 11.33 -9.04
C ASP A 183 11.32 9.95 -9.72
N PRO A 184 12.40 9.61 -10.44
CA PRO A 184 12.47 8.37 -11.20
C PRO A 184 12.60 7.12 -10.33
N LYS A 185 13.02 7.26 -9.08
CA LYS A 185 13.25 6.15 -8.14
C LYS A 185 12.21 6.09 -7.03
N TYR A 186 11.81 7.24 -6.48
CA TYR A 186 10.98 7.31 -5.29
C TYR A 186 9.65 7.98 -5.55
N LEU A 187 8.58 7.37 -5.05
CA LEU A 187 7.25 7.96 -5.01
C LEU A 187 7.19 9.05 -3.93
N LYS A 188 6.52 10.16 -4.22
CA LYS A 188 6.20 11.18 -3.21
C LYS A 188 5.15 10.62 -2.25
N VAL A 189 4.05 10.08 -2.77
CA VAL A 189 3.13 9.16 -2.08
C VAL A 189 2.65 8.11 -3.10
N SER A 190 2.07 7.01 -2.62
CA SER A 190 1.42 6.02 -3.50
C SER A 190 -0.04 6.39 -3.67
N ALA A 191 -0.51 6.48 -4.92
CA ALA A 191 -1.91 6.71 -5.26
C ALA A 191 -2.61 5.38 -5.55
N THR A 192 -3.81 5.19 -4.97
CA THR A 192 -4.64 4.00 -5.18
C THR A 192 -5.97 4.43 -5.79
N VAL A 193 -6.17 4.06 -7.05
CA VAL A 193 -7.42 4.38 -7.76
C VAL A 193 -8.55 3.46 -7.32
N LYS A 194 -9.76 4.00 -7.19
CA LYS A 194 -10.90 3.27 -6.63
C LYS A 194 -12.22 3.66 -7.31
N HIS A 195 -13.23 2.81 -7.24
CA HIS A 195 -13.30 1.44 -6.75
C HIS A 195 -13.48 0.50 -7.94
N PHE A 196 -12.60 -0.44 -8.15
CA PHE A 196 -12.54 -1.28 -9.34
C PHE A 196 -13.42 -2.53 -9.20
N ALA A 197 -14.55 -2.65 -9.94
CA ALA A 197 -15.08 -1.75 -10.91
C ALA A 197 -16.62 -1.74 -10.86
N VAL A 198 -17.22 -0.84 -11.67
CA VAL A 198 -18.69 -0.70 -11.80
C VAL A 198 -19.35 -0.39 -10.45
N HIS A 199 -18.72 0.44 -9.63
CA HIS A 199 -19.18 0.81 -8.29
C HIS A 199 -19.85 2.18 -8.31
N SER A 200 -21.17 2.20 -8.58
CA SER A 200 -22.01 3.41 -8.54
C SER A 200 -23.49 3.05 -8.39
N GLY A 201 -23.76 1.94 -7.70
CA GLY A 201 -25.13 1.51 -7.42
C GLY A 201 -25.79 2.29 -6.27
N PRO A 202 -27.09 2.03 -5.98
CA PRO A 202 -27.80 2.69 -4.89
C PRO A 202 -27.07 2.53 -3.54
N GLU A 203 -26.98 3.62 -2.76
CA GLU A 203 -26.24 3.64 -1.50
C GLU A 203 -26.69 2.58 -0.47
N PRO A 204 -28.01 2.31 -0.29
CA PRO A 204 -28.45 1.26 0.64
C PRO A 204 -27.96 -0.14 0.26
N GLU A 205 -27.63 -0.36 -1.01
CA GLU A 205 -27.19 -1.65 -1.54
C GLU A 205 -25.65 -1.74 -1.67
N ARG A 206 -24.90 -0.79 -1.18
CA ARG A 206 -23.42 -0.69 -1.34
C ARG A 206 -22.71 -2.04 -1.21
N HIS A 207 -23.11 -2.84 -0.23
CA HIS A 207 -22.49 -4.11 0.13
C HIS A 207 -23.15 -5.35 -0.46
N THR A 208 -24.28 -5.20 -1.16
CA THR A 208 -25.05 -6.34 -1.69
C THR A 208 -25.28 -6.23 -3.19
N PHE A 209 -25.08 -5.06 -3.77
CA PHE A 209 -25.35 -4.75 -5.16
C PHE A 209 -24.61 -5.70 -6.11
N ASP A 210 -25.29 -6.18 -7.13
CA ASP A 210 -24.71 -6.90 -8.25
C ASP A 210 -24.80 -6.03 -9.50
N ALA A 211 -23.70 -5.46 -9.90
CA ALA A 211 -23.63 -4.65 -11.10
C ALA A 211 -23.66 -5.55 -12.33
N VAL A 212 -24.76 -5.53 -13.07
CA VAL A 212 -24.91 -6.27 -14.31
C VAL A 212 -24.65 -5.33 -15.49
N ALA A 213 -23.60 -5.61 -16.26
CA ALA A 213 -23.29 -4.86 -17.47
C ALA A 213 -22.75 -5.80 -18.56
N SER A 214 -23.03 -5.41 -19.82
CA SER A 214 -22.46 -6.13 -20.95
C SER A 214 -20.94 -5.93 -21.04
N GLU A 215 -20.23 -6.81 -21.76
CA GLU A 215 -18.79 -6.63 -22.02
C GLU A 215 -18.52 -5.30 -22.76
N ARG A 216 -19.43 -4.89 -23.65
CA ARG A 216 -19.35 -3.61 -24.34
C ARG A 216 -19.43 -2.43 -23.36
N ASP A 217 -20.43 -2.43 -22.48
CA ASP A 217 -20.59 -1.35 -21.49
C ASP A 217 -19.41 -1.31 -20.53
N LEU A 218 -18.94 -2.49 -20.09
CA LEU A 218 -17.73 -2.58 -19.28
C LEU A 218 -16.54 -1.90 -19.97
N ARG A 219 -16.28 -2.22 -21.25
CA ARG A 219 -15.14 -1.74 -22.02
C ARG A 219 -15.25 -0.29 -22.45
N GLU A 220 -16.43 0.17 -22.82
CA GLU A 220 -16.63 1.50 -23.40
C GLU A 220 -16.99 2.56 -22.34
N THR A 221 -17.54 2.14 -21.19
CA THR A 221 -18.08 3.06 -20.18
C THR A 221 -17.34 2.98 -18.86
N TYR A 222 -17.22 1.79 -18.25
CA TYR A 222 -16.75 1.67 -16.87
C TYR A 222 -15.23 1.53 -16.71
N LEU A 223 -14.55 0.92 -17.68
CA LEU A 223 -13.11 0.69 -17.62
C LEU A 223 -12.22 1.83 -18.17
N PRO A 224 -12.65 2.69 -19.10
CA PRO A 224 -11.75 3.67 -19.72
C PRO A 224 -11.06 4.60 -18.71
N ALA A 225 -11.78 5.12 -17.70
CA ALA A 225 -11.20 5.96 -16.66
C ALA A 225 -10.09 5.23 -15.89
N PHE A 226 -10.33 3.98 -15.49
CA PHE A 226 -9.33 3.15 -14.82
C PHE A 226 -8.13 2.89 -15.73
N ARG A 227 -8.36 2.48 -16.97
CA ARG A 227 -7.29 2.18 -17.92
C ARG A 227 -6.40 3.39 -18.15
N ILE A 228 -6.97 4.56 -18.43
CA ILE A 228 -6.24 5.81 -18.65
C ILE A 228 -5.43 6.16 -17.39
N THR A 229 -6.04 6.14 -16.22
CA THR A 229 -5.38 6.53 -14.98
C THR A 229 -4.27 5.55 -14.57
N LEU A 230 -4.44 4.26 -14.83
CA LEU A 230 -3.42 3.25 -14.53
C LEU A 230 -2.25 3.28 -15.53
N LEU A 231 -2.53 3.37 -16.82
CA LEU A 231 -1.48 3.30 -17.84
C LEU A 231 -0.76 4.63 -18.05
N ASP A 232 -1.50 5.74 -18.17
CA ASP A 232 -0.94 7.07 -18.43
C ASP A 232 -0.57 7.79 -17.12
N GLY A 233 -1.35 7.59 -16.04
CA GLY A 233 -1.10 8.13 -14.71
C GLY A 233 -0.08 7.31 -13.92
N LYS A 234 0.10 6.03 -14.26
CA LYS A 234 0.98 5.07 -13.56
C LYS A 234 0.65 4.95 -12.07
N ALA A 235 -0.66 4.95 -11.73
CA ALA A 235 -1.08 4.71 -10.36
C ALA A 235 -0.50 3.40 -9.84
N THR A 236 -0.05 3.40 -8.58
CA THR A 236 0.67 2.26 -7.98
C THR A 236 -0.23 1.35 -7.15
N GLY A 237 -1.49 1.72 -6.95
CA GLY A 237 -2.50 0.92 -6.26
C GLY A 237 -3.83 0.92 -6.96
N VAL A 238 -4.59 -0.15 -6.75
CA VAL A 238 -6.00 -0.30 -7.14
C VAL A 238 -6.78 -0.78 -5.93
N MET A 239 -7.96 -0.22 -5.68
CA MET A 239 -8.88 -0.73 -4.68
C MET A 239 -10.04 -1.43 -5.37
N CYS A 240 -10.23 -2.71 -5.09
CA CYS A 240 -11.39 -3.45 -5.58
C CYS A 240 -12.66 -3.07 -4.80
N ALA A 241 -13.80 -3.09 -5.48
CA ALA A 241 -15.06 -2.56 -4.98
C ALA A 241 -15.82 -3.54 -4.07
N TYR A 242 -16.80 -3.01 -3.33
CA TYR A 242 -17.72 -3.82 -2.51
C TYR A 242 -18.63 -4.72 -3.31
N ASN A 243 -19.12 -4.23 -4.47
CA ASN A 243 -20.19 -4.88 -5.24
C ASN A 243 -19.70 -6.16 -5.92
N ARG A 244 -20.68 -6.98 -6.31
CA ARG A 244 -20.47 -8.00 -7.33
C ARG A 244 -20.51 -7.37 -8.71
N PHE A 245 -19.85 -8.01 -9.65
CA PHE A 245 -19.96 -7.71 -11.07
C PHE A 245 -20.33 -9.00 -11.82
N ASN A 246 -21.52 -9.01 -12.44
CA ASN A 246 -22.08 -10.18 -13.10
C ASN A 246 -22.00 -11.44 -12.22
N GLY A 247 -22.44 -11.31 -10.96
CA GLY A 247 -22.51 -12.40 -9.98
C GLY A 247 -21.21 -12.66 -9.19
N LEU A 248 -20.05 -12.14 -9.62
CA LEU A 248 -18.76 -12.38 -8.97
C LEU A 248 -18.36 -11.19 -8.07
N PRO A 249 -17.95 -11.42 -6.81
CA PRO A 249 -17.40 -10.35 -5.95
C PRO A 249 -16.21 -9.67 -6.62
N ALA A 250 -16.21 -8.34 -6.69
CA ALA A 250 -15.16 -7.59 -7.41
C ALA A 250 -13.75 -7.89 -6.88
N CYS A 251 -13.59 -8.08 -5.56
CA CYS A 251 -12.31 -8.40 -4.92
C CYS A 251 -11.87 -9.88 -5.11
N ALA A 252 -12.67 -10.70 -5.78
CA ALA A 252 -12.38 -12.10 -6.08
C ALA A 252 -12.69 -12.46 -7.54
N SER A 253 -12.74 -11.46 -8.43
CA SER A 253 -13.14 -11.61 -9.82
C SER A 253 -11.94 -11.90 -10.73
N ASP A 254 -11.94 -13.09 -11.34
CA ASP A 254 -10.97 -13.41 -12.40
C ASP A 254 -11.04 -12.39 -13.53
N ARG A 255 -12.25 -12.05 -13.97
CA ARG A 255 -12.45 -11.13 -15.09
C ARG A 255 -11.83 -9.76 -14.86
N LEU A 256 -12.07 -9.19 -13.67
CA LEU A 256 -11.58 -7.84 -13.35
C LEU A 256 -10.08 -7.85 -13.00
N LEU A 257 -9.67 -8.70 -12.06
CA LEU A 257 -8.34 -8.63 -11.47
C LEU A 257 -7.29 -9.42 -12.25
N VAL A 258 -7.65 -10.63 -12.73
CA VAL A 258 -6.68 -11.49 -13.42
C VAL A 258 -6.63 -11.15 -14.91
N ASP A 259 -7.74 -11.25 -15.63
CA ASP A 259 -7.74 -11.09 -17.09
C ASP A 259 -7.44 -9.64 -17.49
N ILE A 260 -8.23 -8.69 -16.96
CA ILE A 260 -8.14 -7.27 -17.38
C ILE A 260 -6.96 -6.58 -16.69
N LEU A 261 -6.96 -6.53 -15.35
CA LEU A 261 -5.96 -5.72 -14.62
C LEU A 261 -4.54 -6.26 -14.77
N ARG A 262 -4.33 -7.54 -14.43
CA ARG A 262 -3.00 -8.17 -14.48
C ARG A 262 -2.64 -8.64 -15.89
N GLY A 263 -3.59 -9.24 -16.62
CA GLY A 263 -3.38 -9.82 -17.96
C GLY A 263 -3.26 -8.75 -19.04
N GLU A 264 -4.36 -8.05 -19.36
CA GLU A 264 -4.40 -7.11 -20.46
C GLU A 264 -3.61 -5.82 -20.20
N TRP A 265 -3.77 -5.23 -18.98
CA TRP A 265 -3.11 -3.97 -18.64
C TRP A 265 -1.73 -4.15 -18.01
N GLN A 266 -1.32 -5.37 -17.71
CA GLN A 266 0.01 -5.68 -17.15
C GLN A 266 0.32 -4.87 -15.88
N PHE A 267 -0.70 -4.59 -15.08
CA PHE A 267 -0.56 -3.82 -13.84
C PHE A 267 0.38 -4.52 -12.85
N LYS A 268 1.38 -3.82 -12.35
CA LYS A 268 2.43 -4.33 -11.45
C LYS A 268 2.38 -3.75 -10.03
N GLY A 269 1.38 -2.91 -9.74
CA GLY A 269 1.17 -2.35 -8.39
C GLY A 269 0.39 -3.29 -7.48
N HIS A 270 0.03 -2.82 -6.28
CA HIS A 270 -0.77 -3.59 -5.32
C HIS A 270 -2.28 -3.42 -5.54
N VAL A 271 -3.04 -4.42 -5.10
CA VAL A 271 -4.50 -4.35 -5.01
C VAL A 271 -4.91 -4.44 -3.54
N VAL A 272 -5.73 -3.49 -3.08
CA VAL A 272 -6.34 -3.48 -1.75
C VAL A 272 -7.85 -3.69 -1.87
N SER A 273 -8.45 -4.37 -0.91
CA SER A 273 -9.91 -4.40 -0.81
C SER A 273 -10.48 -3.08 -0.27
N ASP A 274 -11.68 -2.69 -0.68
CA ASP A 274 -12.44 -1.73 0.12
C ASP A 274 -12.73 -2.30 1.51
N CYS A 275 -12.99 -1.45 2.52
CA CYS A 275 -13.02 -1.85 3.92
C CYS A 275 -14.18 -2.81 4.23
N GLY A 276 -13.85 -4.05 4.58
CA GLY A 276 -14.80 -5.13 4.80
C GLY A 276 -15.33 -5.79 3.50
N ALA A 277 -14.76 -5.47 2.32
CA ALA A 277 -15.21 -6.10 1.07
C ALA A 277 -14.85 -7.59 0.99
N ILE A 278 -13.87 -8.05 1.76
CA ILE A 278 -13.60 -9.51 1.88
C ILE A 278 -14.66 -10.17 2.76
N ASP A 279 -15.13 -9.51 3.83
CA ASP A 279 -16.27 -9.96 4.62
C ASP A 279 -17.53 -10.11 3.77
N ASP A 280 -17.76 -9.16 2.86
CA ASP A 280 -18.93 -9.19 1.97
C ASP A 280 -19.00 -10.47 1.15
N ILE A 281 -17.88 -11.07 0.77
CA ILE A 281 -17.84 -12.31 -0.03
C ILE A 281 -18.62 -13.45 0.65
N TYR A 282 -18.47 -13.60 1.98
CA TYR A 282 -19.12 -14.69 2.71
C TYR A 282 -20.34 -14.23 3.53
N ILE A 283 -20.36 -13.02 4.08
CA ILE A 283 -21.45 -12.55 4.93
C ILE A 283 -22.65 -12.08 4.09
N ARG A 284 -22.41 -11.21 3.08
CA ARG A 284 -23.46 -10.49 2.35
C ARG A 284 -23.73 -11.07 0.98
N HIS A 285 -22.69 -11.33 0.21
CA HIS A 285 -22.82 -11.96 -1.09
C HIS A 285 -23.15 -13.46 -0.98
N LYS A 286 -22.81 -14.10 0.15
CA LYS A 286 -22.96 -15.55 0.39
C LYS A 286 -22.35 -16.38 -0.75
N PHE A 287 -21.26 -15.88 -1.33
CA PHE A 287 -20.56 -16.49 -2.44
C PHE A 287 -19.71 -17.68 -1.98
N LEU A 288 -19.11 -17.57 -0.78
CA LEU A 288 -18.38 -18.64 -0.10
C LEU A 288 -18.88 -18.78 1.34
N PRO A 289 -18.73 -19.96 1.97
CA PRO A 289 -19.29 -20.21 3.30
C PRO A 289 -18.48 -19.64 4.46
N THR A 290 -17.15 -19.44 4.31
CA THR A 290 -16.27 -19.07 5.42
C THR A 290 -15.31 -17.92 5.08
N GLU A 291 -14.84 -17.22 6.12
CA GLU A 291 -13.81 -16.17 6.01
C GLU A 291 -12.50 -16.71 5.42
N ALA A 292 -12.07 -17.91 5.82
CA ALA A 292 -10.84 -18.51 5.31
C ALA A 292 -10.89 -18.78 3.79
N GLU A 293 -12.03 -19.29 3.30
CA GLU A 293 -12.24 -19.50 1.87
C GLU A 293 -12.33 -18.19 1.10
N ALA A 294 -13.03 -17.18 1.65
CA ALA A 294 -13.13 -15.85 1.04
C ALA A 294 -11.77 -15.16 0.96
N SER A 295 -10.98 -15.18 2.03
CA SER A 295 -9.63 -14.63 2.10
C SER A 295 -8.68 -15.33 1.12
N ALA A 296 -8.68 -16.67 1.10
CA ALA A 296 -7.87 -17.46 0.17
C ALA A 296 -8.20 -17.14 -1.30
N LEU A 297 -9.51 -17.08 -1.63
CA LEU A 297 -9.95 -16.77 -2.98
C LEU A 297 -9.51 -15.36 -3.39
N ALA A 298 -9.73 -14.35 -2.54
CA ALA A 298 -9.36 -12.98 -2.83
C ALA A 298 -7.84 -12.83 -3.12
N VAL A 299 -6.97 -13.44 -2.30
CA VAL A 299 -5.52 -13.43 -2.53
C VAL A 299 -5.16 -14.13 -3.83
N LYS A 300 -5.73 -15.31 -4.10
CA LYS A 300 -5.50 -16.08 -5.35
C LYS A 300 -5.92 -15.29 -6.60
N LYS A 301 -6.92 -14.42 -6.48
CA LYS A 301 -7.38 -13.54 -7.57
C LYS A 301 -6.62 -12.21 -7.63
N GLY A 302 -5.68 -11.97 -6.72
CA GLY A 302 -4.74 -10.86 -6.79
C GLY A 302 -5.08 -9.67 -5.91
N THR A 303 -5.97 -9.82 -4.90
CA THR A 303 -6.16 -8.83 -3.84
C THR A 303 -5.09 -9.01 -2.78
N ASP A 304 -4.07 -8.15 -2.79
CA ASP A 304 -2.85 -8.28 -2.00
C ASP A 304 -3.03 -7.86 -0.53
N LEU A 305 -3.93 -6.92 -0.27
CA LEU A 305 -4.14 -6.26 1.03
C LEU A 305 -5.61 -6.22 1.38
N THR A 306 -5.96 -6.53 2.62
CA THR A 306 -7.32 -6.27 3.12
C THR A 306 -7.39 -4.96 3.91
N CYS A 307 -8.45 -4.16 3.68
CA CYS A 307 -8.88 -3.15 4.63
C CYS A 307 -9.81 -3.79 5.66
N GLY A 308 -9.19 -4.36 6.69
CA GLY A 308 -9.87 -5.15 7.72
C GLY A 308 -8.92 -6.10 8.41
N LYS A 309 -9.46 -7.22 8.89
CA LYS A 309 -8.70 -8.23 9.63
C LYS A 309 -8.84 -9.64 9.04
N GLU A 310 -9.56 -9.77 7.94
CA GLU A 310 -10.01 -11.03 7.36
C GLU A 310 -8.82 -11.92 6.97
N TYR A 311 -7.72 -11.30 6.51
CA TYR A 311 -6.52 -12.06 6.15
C TYR A 311 -5.77 -12.72 7.32
N LYS A 312 -6.23 -12.50 8.58
CA LYS A 312 -5.77 -13.34 9.70
C LYS A 312 -6.18 -14.80 9.52
N SER A 313 -7.29 -15.05 8.83
CA SER A 313 -7.77 -16.39 8.51
C SER A 313 -6.91 -17.13 7.46
N LEU A 314 -5.94 -16.47 6.82
CA LEU A 314 -5.02 -17.11 5.86
C LEU A 314 -4.17 -18.20 6.51
N GLY A 315 -3.86 -18.11 7.81
CA GLY A 315 -3.22 -19.21 8.54
C GLY A 315 -4.07 -20.48 8.54
N GLU A 316 -5.37 -20.36 8.79
CA GLU A 316 -6.32 -21.46 8.67
C GLU A 316 -6.45 -21.95 7.22
N ALA A 317 -6.48 -21.02 6.26
CA ALA A 317 -6.57 -21.35 4.85
C ALA A 317 -5.38 -22.19 4.35
N ILE A 318 -4.15 -21.92 4.83
CA ILE A 318 -2.96 -22.74 4.55
C ILE A 318 -3.14 -24.15 5.12
N LEU A 319 -3.57 -24.29 6.39
CA LEU A 319 -3.80 -25.60 7.02
C LEU A 319 -4.84 -26.45 6.29
N LYS A 320 -5.83 -25.79 5.67
CA LYS A 320 -6.87 -26.42 4.85
C LYS A 320 -6.48 -26.62 3.38
N ALA A 321 -5.24 -26.30 2.99
CA ALA A 321 -4.76 -26.32 1.60
C ALA A 321 -5.62 -25.49 0.61
N LEU A 322 -6.28 -24.43 1.08
CA LEU A 322 -7.04 -23.49 0.26
C LEU A 322 -6.15 -22.51 -0.49
N ILE A 323 -4.97 -22.23 0.04
CA ILE A 323 -3.95 -21.34 -0.51
C ILE A 323 -2.56 -21.86 -0.19
N THR A 324 -1.56 -21.49 -0.99
CA THR A 324 -0.15 -21.84 -0.79
C THR A 324 0.63 -20.63 -0.24
N GLU A 325 1.74 -20.89 0.45
CA GLU A 325 2.64 -19.83 0.91
C GLU A 325 3.20 -18.99 -0.27
N ASN A 326 3.45 -19.61 -1.42
CA ASN A 326 3.93 -18.90 -2.61
C ASN A 326 2.93 -17.86 -3.15
N GLU A 327 1.62 -18.12 -3.03
CA GLU A 327 0.58 -17.15 -3.38
C GLU A 327 0.57 -15.97 -2.38
N ILE A 328 0.78 -16.24 -1.09
CA ILE A 328 0.98 -15.22 -0.05
C ILE A 328 2.24 -14.40 -0.32
N ASP A 329 3.35 -15.05 -0.68
CA ASP A 329 4.60 -14.39 -1.05
C ASP A 329 4.40 -13.39 -2.18
N THR A 330 3.62 -13.75 -3.19
CA THR A 330 3.32 -12.87 -4.33
C THR A 330 2.61 -11.60 -3.88
N ALA A 331 1.62 -11.72 -3.01
CA ALA A 331 0.90 -10.57 -2.46
C ALA A 331 1.81 -9.69 -1.60
N VAL A 332 2.59 -10.29 -0.69
CA VAL A 332 3.53 -9.55 0.18
C VAL A 332 4.60 -8.83 -0.63
N LYS A 333 5.11 -9.45 -1.71
CA LYS A 333 6.09 -8.81 -2.62
C LYS A 333 5.50 -7.57 -3.29
N ASN A 334 4.25 -7.61 -3.75
CA ASN A 334 3.56 -6.44 -4.31
C ASN A 334 3.48 -5.30 -3.29
N LEU A 335 3.17 -5.61 -2.03
CA LEU A 335 3.10 -4.63 -0.94
C LEU A 335 4.48 -4.06 -0.58
N MET A 336 5.47 -4.92 -0.36
CA MET A 336 6.83 -4.47 -0.01
C MET A 336 7.42 -3.60 -1.10
N LYS A 337 7.18 -3.90 -2.38
CA LYS A 337 7.64 -3.07 -3.51
C LYS A 337 7.22 -1.61 -3.36
N ILE A 338 5.97 -1.34 -2.96
CA ILE A 338 5.49 0.02 -2.72
C ILE A 338 6.26 0.68 -1.57
N ARG A 339 6.47 -0.04 -0.46
CA ARG A 339 7.23 0.49 0.68
C ARG A 339 8.69 0.82 0.31
N PHE A 340 9.33 0.02 -0.55
CA PHE A 340 10.65 0.35 -1.12
C PHE A 340 10.60 1.58 -2.02
N GLN A 341 9.61 1.68 -2.89
CA GLN A 341 9.42 2.85 -3.76
C GLN A 341 9.12 4.14 -2.99
N LEU A 342 8.51 4.05 -1.81
CA LEU A 342 8.33 5.18 -0.90
C LEU A 342 9.62 5.60 -0.18
N GLY A 343 10.70 4.83 -0.32
CA GLY A 343 12.00 5.10 0.28
C GLY A 343 12.14 4.68 1.74
N MET A 344 11.25 3.82 2.25
CA MET A 344 11.20 3.46 3.68
C MET A 344 12.39 2.62 4.14
N PHE A 345 13.14 2.00 3.22
CA PHE A 345 14.30 1.15 3.51
C PHE A 345 15.63 1.75 3.04
N ASP A 346 15.60 3.00 2.60
CA ASP A 346 16.79 3.70 2.10
C ASP A 346 17.17 4.87 3.03
N PRO A 347 18.45 5.21 3.11
CA PRO A 347 18.89 6.35 3.90
C PRO A 347 18.16 7.64 3.49
N PRO A 348 17.67 8.46 4.45
CA PRO A 348 16.86 9.65 4.15
C PRO A 348 17.52 10.63 3.17
N HIS A 349 18.86 10.74 3.17
CA HIS A 349 19.57 11.64 2.26
C HIS A 349 19.47 11.22 0.78
N MET A 350 19.14 9.95 0.49
CA MET A 350 18.94 9.44 -0.86
C MET A 350 17.49 9.65 -1.35
N VAL A 351 16.54 9.84 -0.46
CA VAL A 351 15.12 9.98 -0.78
C VAL A 351 14.79 11.45 -0.98
N LYS A 352 14.53 11.87 -2.23
CA LYS A 352 14.23 13.26 -2.59
C LYS A 352 13.19 13.90 -1.66
N TYR A 353 12.13 13.16 -1.34
CA TYR A 353 10.99 13.67 -0.57
C TYR A 353 11.17 13.63 0.94
N ALA A 354 12.23 13.00 1.47
CA ALA A 354 12.49 12.91 2.91
C ALA A 354 12.84 14.26 3.58
N ARG A 355 13.15 15.30 2.77
CA ARG A 355 13.51 16.64 3.25
C ARG A 355 12.33 17.59 3.43
N ILE A 356 11.12 17.18 3.07
CA ILE A 356 9.90 18.00 3.22
C ILE A 356 9.63 18.21 4.71
N ALA A 357 9.75 19.46 5.17
CA ALA A 357 9.55 19.83 6.56
C ALA A 357 8.07 20.00 6.90
N TYR A 358 7.70 19.91 8.17
CA TYR A 358 6.31 20.09 8.62
C TYR A 358 5.76 21.49 8.29
N SER A 359 6.61 22.49 8.20
CA SER A 359 6.24 23.86 7.79
C SER A 359 5.67 23.98 6.37
N ALA A 360 5.77 22.91 5.55
CA ALA A 360 5.12 22.85 4.25
C ALA A 360 3.64 22.50 4.32
N ASN A 361 3.12 22.15 5.51
CA ASN A 361 1.72 21.86 5.74
C ASN A 361 0.92 23.15 5.99
N ASP A 362 -0.27 23.28 5.38
CA ASP A 362 -1.26 24.31 5.67
C ASP A 362 -0.71 25.75 5.49
N THR A 363 -0.01 25.99 4.39
CA THR A 363 0.64 27.29 4.14
C THR A 363 -0.33 28.32 3.51
N PRO A 364 -0.08 29.65 3.66
CA PRO A 364 -0.88 30.67 2.98
C PRO A 364 -0.92 30.52 1.46
N ASP A 365 0.14 30.00 0.84
CA ASP A 365 0.16 29.78 -0.62
C ASP A 365 -0.69 28.57 -1.03
N ASN A 366 -0.74 27.53 -0.18
CA ASN A 366 -1.67 26.42 -0.39
C ASN A 366 -3.13 26.90 -0.32
N HIS A 367 -3.48 27.77 0.65
CA HIS A 367 -4.80 28.38 0.74
C HIS A 367 -5.15 29.24 -0.48
N LYS A 368 -4.19 30.03 -1.00
CA LYS A 368 -4.42 30.81 -2.24
C LYS A 368 -4.72 29.89 -3.42
N LEU A 369 -4.08 28.72 -3.51
CA LEU A 369 -4.37 27.75 -4.57
C LEU A 369 -5.78 27.16 -4.41
N SER A 370 -6.26 26.93 -3.19
CA SER A 370 -7.60 26.36 -2.96
C SER A 370 -8.75 27.34 -3.30
N LEU A 371 -8.44 28.65 -3.36
CA LEU A 371 -9.38 29.71 -3.73
C LEU A 371 -9.36 30.05 -5.23
N LYS A 372 -8.45 29.48 -6.00
CA LYS A 372 -8.31 29.70 -7.44
C LYS A 372 -9.24 28.85 -8.26
#